data_8c9b839fa7512c9535b01dc8c11d90ed
#
_entry.id   8c9b839fa7512c9535b01dc8c11d90ed
#
_cell.length_a   1.000
_cell.length_b   1.000
_cell.length_c   1.000
_cell.angle_alpha   90.00
_cell.angle_beta   90.00
_cell.angle_gamma   90.00
#
_symmetry.space_group_name_H-M   'P 1'
#
loop_
_entity.id
_entity.type
_entity.pdbx_description
1 polymer ?
#
loop_
_entity_poly.entity_id
_entity_poly.type
_entity_poly.pdbx_seq_one_letter_code
_entity_poly.pdbx_strand_id
1 'polypeptide(L)'
;MSGSIGDTRFSTGGARLQVLAAALTFSIGGAGIKACQLTSWQVTSFRSGIAALTLLLLLPEARKGWNARAALVGVAYAATVTLFVLANKLTTSANTIFLQSTAPLYILLLSPWLLRERIHARDVLVMAVVALGMSLLFVGTEHPYATAPDPVRGNVLATLAGFSWALTLMGLRWMGRHEGGSAAPVTPDSAAPATPGSAAPATPGSAAPATPGSAAPAVVIGNLMAFFLALPFALPVQAARPLDWALVTGLGTIQIGIAYIFLTKGMRHVRALEASMLLLLEPVLNPVWSWLIHGERPRAWPLVGGAIILGGTLAKTWVDSRQRGEETT
;
A
#
# COMPACT_ATOMS: atom_id res chain seq x y z
N MET A 1 -35.92 0.82 -33.49
CA MET A 1 -34.49 0.56 -33.62
C MET A 1 -33.79 1.43 -32.58
N SER A 2 -33.57 0.87 -31.40
CA SER A 2 -32.89 1.56 -30.29
C SER A 2 -31.49 0.95 -30.22
N GLY A 3 -30.51 1.76 -30.67
CA GLY A 3 -29.09 1.39 -30.59
C GLY A 3 -28.62 1.43 -29.14
N SER A 4 -28.28 0.30 -28.55
CA SER A 4 -27.61 0.21 -27.26
C SER A 4 -26.22 0.81 -27.39
N ILE A 5 -26.00 1.91 -26.69
CA ILE A 5 -24.68 2.52 -26.51
C ILE A 5 -23.80 1.51 -25.78
N GLY A 6 -22.71 1.14 -26.43
CA GLY A 6 -21.81 0.05 -26.07
C GLY A 6 -21.31 0.11 -24.65
N ASP A 7 -21.69 -0.90 -23.90
CA ASP A 7 -21.03 -1.30 -22.66
C ASP A 7 -19.60 -1.76 -23.05
N THR A 8 -18.63 -0.87 -22.83
CA THR A 8 -17.20 -1.20 -23.04
C THR A 8 -16.81 -2.23 -21.99
N ARG A 9 -17.00 -3.51 -22.33
CA ARG A 9 -16.46 -4.65 -21.59
C ARG A 9 -14.95 -4.47 -21.54
N PHE A 10 -14.46 -3.88 -20.45
CA PHE A 10 -13.03 -3.94 -20.15
C PHE A 10 -12.64 -5.42 -20.13
N SER A 11 -11.83 -5.84 -21.09
CA SER A 11 -11.31 -7.20 -21.11
C SER A 11 -10.51 -7.42 -19.82
N THR A 12 -10.53 -8.63 -19.28
CA THR A 12 -9.73 -9.02 -18.10
C THR A 12 -8.26 -8.61 -18.26
N GLY A 13 -7.76 -8.60 -19.50
CA GLY A 13 -6.43 -8.09 -19.85
C GLY A 13 -6.23 -6.61 -19.55
N GLY A 14 -7.22 -5.76 -19.83
CA GLY A 14 -7.15 -4.33 -19.52
C GLY A 14 -7.11 -4.05 -18.02
N ALA A 15 -7.86 -4.80 -17.22
CA ALA A 15 -7.85 -4.68 -15.77
C ALA A 15 -6.49 -5.12 -15.16
N ARG A 16 -5.89 -6.19 -15.66
CA ARG A 16 -4.52 -6.61 -15.29
C ARG A 16 -3.48 -5.54 -15.60
N LEU A 17 -3.59 -4.94 -16.78
CA LEU A 17 -2.70 -3.84 -17.18
C LEU A 17 -2.81 -2.64 -16.25
N GLN A 18 -4.02 -2.31 -15.75
CA GLN A 18 -4.20 -1.24 -14.76
C GLN A 18 -3.51 -1.55 -13.44
N VAL A 19 -3.62 -2.79 -12.91
CA VAL A 19 -2.92 -3.18 -11.68
C VAL A 19 -1.40 -3.17 -11.87
N LEU A 20 -0.90 -3.65 -12.99
CA LEU A 20 0.52 -3.57 -13.35
C LEU A 20 1.00 -2.12 -13.46
N ALA A 21 0.23 -1.25 -14.10
CA ALA A 21 0.55 0.17 -14.21
C ALA A 21 0.60 0.83 -12.83
N ALA A 22 -0.31 0.46 -11.92
CA ALA A 22 -0.27 0.92 -10.53
C ALA A 22 1.02 0.45 -9.83
N ALA A 23 1.37 -0.83 -9.91
CA ALA A 23 2.57 -1.38 -9.30
C ALA A 23 3.86 -0.73 -9.82
N LEU A 24 3.97 -0.56 -11.14
CA LEU A 24 5.07 0.15 -11.80
C LEU A 24 5.18 1.59 -11.32
N THR A 25 4.04 2.28 -11.21
CA THR A 25 4.01 3.67 -10.79
C THR A 25 4.37 3.82 -9.31
N PHE A 26 3.85 2.94 -8.44
CA PHE A 26 4.23 2.92 -7.03
C PHE A 26 5.72 2.65 -6.83
N SER A 27 6.32 1.75 -7.63
CA SER A 27 7.72 1.36 -7.48
C SER A 27 8.75 2.49 -7.64
N ILE A 28 8.38 3.57 -8.34
CA ILE A 28 9.25 4.74 -8.56
C ILE A 28 9.36 5.60 -7.28
N GLY A 29 8.50 5.38 -6.29
CA GLY A 29 8.38 6.23 -5.11
C GLY A 29 9.66 6.42 -4.34
N GLY A 30 10.41 5.35 -4.04
CA GLY A 30 11.66 5.43 -3.29
C GLY A 30 12.73 6.25 -4.00
N ALA A 31 12.99 5.95 -5.25
CA ALA A 31 13.96 6.68 -6.07
C ALA A 31 13.58 8.16 -6.25
N GLY A 32 12.30 8.45 -6.50
CA GLY A 32 11.82 9.83 -6.65
C GLY A 32 11.95 10.65 -5.36
N ILE A 33 11.66 10.07 -4.20
CA ILE A 33 11.84 10.71 -2.89
C ILE A 33 13.32 11.05 -2.66
N LYS A 34 14.23 10.14 -3.02
CA LYS A 34 15.68 10.36 -2.87
C LYS A 34 16.24 11.40 -3.85
N ALA A 35 15.70 11.46 -5.07
CA ALA A 35 16.09 12.46 -6.07
C ALA A 35 15.73 13.90 -5.66
N CYS A 36 14.70 14.05 -4.84
CA CYS A 36 14.25 15.35 -4.35
C CYS A 36 15.17 15.86 -3.23
N GLN A 37 15.68 17.10 -3.34
CA GLN A 37 16.54 17.71 -2.32
C GLN A 37 15.74 18.35 -1.16
N LEU A 38 14.43 18.45 -1.28
CA LEU A 38 13.58 18.88 -0.18
C LEU A 38 13.74 17.98 1.04
N THR A 39 13.52 18.54 2.23
CA THR A 39 13.53 17.79 3.49
C THR A 39 12.46 16.71 3.50
N SER A 40 12.60 15.71 4.37
CA SER A 40 11.60 14.66 4.53
C SER A 40 10.19 15.23 4.80
N TRP A 41 10.11 16.27 5.62
CA TRP A 41 8.86 16.92 5.98
C TRP A 41 8.24 17.69 4.80
N GLN A 42 9.06 18.37 4.00
CA GLN A 42 8.61 19.06 2.79
C GLN A 42 8.09 18.06 1.75
N VAL A 43 8.82 16.96 1.51
CA VAL A 43 8.36 15.90 0.60
C VAL A 43 7.05 15.30 1.13
N THR A 44 6.97 14.95 2.42
CA THR A 44 5.76 14.39 3.02
C THR A 44 4.56 15.32 2.83
N SER A 45 4.71 16.58 3.22
CA SER A 45 3.64 17.56 3.15
C SER A 45 3.19 17.78 1.71
N PHE A 46 4.05 18.29 0.86
CA PHE A 46 3.64 18.70 -0.49
C PHE A 46 3.19 17.53 -1.37
N ARG A 47 3.89 16.39 -1.32
CA ARG A 47 3.48 15.17 -2.03
C ARG A 47 2.08 14.72 -1.62
N SER A 48 1.81 14.67 -0.30
CA SER A 48 0.52 14.21 0.21
C SER A 48 -0.61 15.21 -0.09
N GLY A 49 -0.35 16.52 0.01
CA GLY A 49 -1.32 17.54 -0.39
C GLY A 49 -1.70 17.45 -1.86
N ILE A 50 -0.70 17.29 -2.74
CA ILE A 50 -0.92 17.13 -4.19
C ILE A 50 -1.64 15.80 -4.48
N ALA A 51 -1.30 14.70 -3.79
CA ALA A 51 -1.98 13.43 -3.94
C ALA A 51 -3.46 13.52 -3.53
N ALA A 52 -3.75 14.14 -2.39
CA ALA A 52 -5.12 14.36 -1.94
C ALA A 52 -5.92 15.18 -2.96
N LEU A 53 -5.35 16.27 -3.47
CA LEU A 53 -5.98 17.10 -4.49
C LEU A 53 -6.25 16.30 -5.77
N THR A 54 -5.26 15.54 -6.24
CA THR A 54 -5.39 14.70 -7.43
C THR A 54 -6.52 13.69 -7.29
N LEU A 55 -6.58 12.97 -6.13
CA LEU A 55 -7.63 12.01 -5.85
C LEU A 55 -9.01 12.68 -5.74
N LEU A 56 -9.11 13.83 -5.08
CA LEU A 56 -10.35 14.58 -4.99
C LEU A 56 -10.85 15.07 -6.36
N LEU A 57 -9.95 15.45 -7.26
CA LEU A 57 -10.34 15.93 -8.59
C LEU A 57 -10.71 14.78 -9.53
N LEU A 58 -9.96 13.67 -9.52
CA LEU A 58 -10.05 12.63 -10.54
C LEU A 58 -10.85 11.38 -10.09
N LEU A 59 -11.09 11.19 -8.78
CA LEU A 59 -11.78 10.02 -8.24
C LEU A 59 -13.05 10.45 -7.49
N PRO A 60 -14.24 10.39 -8.13
CA PRO A 60 -15.50 10.84 -7.52
C PRO A 60 -15.84 10.14 -6.20
N GLU A 61 -15.47 8.87 -6.05
CA GLU A 61 -15.66 8.09 -4.83
C GLU A 61 -14.91 8.69 -3.64
N ALA A 62 -13.78 9.36 -3.88
CA ALA A 62 -12.98 10.01 -2.84
C ALA A 62 -13.68 11.20 -2.16
N ARG A 63 -14.72 11.75 -2.79
CA ARG A 63 -15.51 12.88 -2.26
C ARG A 63 -16.66 12.46 -1.35
N LYS A 64 -16.94 11.16 -1.24
CA LYS A 64 -18.05 10.59 -0.50
C LYS A 64 -17.57 9.73 0.66
N GLY A 65 -18.42 9.47 1.64
CA GLY A 65 -18.10 8.54 2.73
C GLY A 65 -17.09 9.07 3.75
N TRP A 66 -16.99 10.38 3.90
CA TRP A 66 -16.16 11.03 4.95
C TRP A 66 -16.84 10.85 6.30
N ASN A 67 -16.30 9.95 7.11
CA ASN A 67 -16.82 9.63 8.43
C ASN A 67 -15.68 9.37 9.42
N ALA A 68 -16.03 9.22 10.69
CA ALA A 68 -15.04 8.99 11.76
C ALA A 68 -14.22 7.70 11.54
N ARG A 69 -14.79 6.67 10.92
CA ARG A 69 -14.08 5.43 10.61
C ARG A 69 -13.03 5.66 9.53
N ALA A 70 -13.39 6.36 8.44
CA ALA A 70 -12.44 6.75 7.39
C ALA A 70 -11.34 7.65 7.95
N ALA A 71 -11.65 8.55 8.89
CA ALA A 71 -10.67 9.39 9.57
C ALA A 71 -9.70 8.55 10.44
N LEU A 72 -10.20 7.57 11.20
CA LEU A 72 -9.37 6.68 12.00
C LEU A 72 -8.39 5.87 11.14
N VAL A 73 -8.87 5.31 10.03
CA VAL A 73 -8.00 4.61 9.05
C VAL A 73 -7.04 5.59 8.38
N GLY A 74 -7.50 6.82 8.12
CA GLY A 74 -6.68 7.91 7.60
C GLY A 74 -5.48 8.25 8.49
N VAL A 75 -5.62 8.17 9.82
CA VAL A 75 -4.49 8.35 10.77
C VAL A 75 -3.42 7.29 10.52
N ALA A 76 -3.78 6.01 10.41
CA ALA A 76 -2.83 4.94 10.13
C ALA A 76 -2.17 5.12 8.76
N TYR A 77 -2.93 5.53 7.76
CA TYR A 77 -2.39 5.83 6.43
C TYR A 77 -1.44 7.04 6.45
N ALA A 78 -1.79 8.12 7.15
CA ALA A 78 -0.93 9.29 7.32
C ALA A 78 0.40 8.93 7.98
N ALA A 79 0.36 8.10 9.02
CA ALA A 79 1.56 7.56 9.66
C ALA A 79 2.39 6.74 8.66
N THR A 80 1.75 5.88 7.87
CA THR A 80 2.44 5.07 6.85
C THR A 80 3.21 5.94 5.86
N VAL A 81 2.54 6.90 5.22
CA VAL A 81 3.18 7.72 4.17
C VAL A 81 4.25 8.65 4.72
N THR A 82 4.07 9.15 5.94
CA THR A 82 5.05 9.98 6.62
C THR A 82 6.30 9.18 6.98
N LEU A 83 6.14 8.06 7.67
CA LEU A 83 7.22 7.18 8.08
C LEU A 83 7.98 6.61 6.87
N PHE A 84 7.28 6.30 5.79
CA PHE A 84 7.89 5.84 4.54
C PHE A 84 8.83 6.90 3.93
N VAL A 85 8.41 8.16 3.87
CA VAL A 85 9.26 9.25 3.36
C VAL A 85 10.47 9.48 4.26
N LEU A 86 10.25 9.54 5.58
CA LEU A 86 11.32 9.70 6.57
C LEU A 86 12.34 8.56 6.45
N ALA A 87 11.87 7.31 6.37
CA ALA A 87 12.72 6.14 6.21
C ALA A 87 13.54 6.20 4.92
N ASN A 88 12.91 6.50 3.77
CA ASN A 88 13.63 6.62 2.49
C ASN A 88 14.73 7.68 2.48
N LYS A 89 14.61 8.71 3.27
CA LYS A 89 15.65 9.75 3.40
C LYS A 89 16.79 9.33 4.34
N LEU A 90 16.60 8.30 5.16
CA LEU A 90 17.57 7.88 6.18
C LEU A 90 18.24 6.53 5.87
N THR A 91 17.56 5.62 5.18
CA THR A 91 18.08 4.30 4.79
C THR A 91 17.94 4.05 3.29
N THR A 92 18.35 2.89 2.82
CA THR A 92 18.20 2.50 1.40
C THR A 92 16.73 2.33 1.03
N SER A 93 16.40 2.60 -0.24
CA SER A 93 15.05 2.34 -0.75
C SER A 93 14.69 0.86 -0.66
N ALA A 94 15.68 -0.04 -0.85
CA ALA A 94 15.49 -1.47 -0.68
C ALA A 94 15.05 -1.84 0.74
N ASN A 95 15.79 -1.35 1.75
CA ASN A 95 15.41 -1.60 3.15
C ASN A 95 14.04 -1.02 3.48
N THR A 96 13.76 0.19 3.02
CA THR A 96 12.48 0.85 3.28
C THR A 96 11.31 0.02 2.74
N ILE A 97 11.36 -0.41 1.49
CA ILE A 97 10.25 -1.14 0.87
C ILE A 97 10.13 -2.58 1.41
N PHE A 98 11.25 -3.26 1.67
CA PHE A 98 11.20 -4.62 2.22
C PHE A 98 10.68 -4.63 3.66
N LEU A 99 11.12 -3.70 4.52
CA LEU A 99 10.59 -3.57 5.88
C LEU A 99 9.11 -3.16 5.90
N GLN A 100 8.67 -2.30 5.00
CA GLN A 100 7.24 -2.01 4.86
C GLN A 100 6.46 -3.24 4.38
N SER A 101 7.05 -4.08 3.54
CA SER A 101 6.43 -5.32 3.06
C SER A 101 6.28 -6.39 4.13
N THR A 102 6.76 -6.17 5.36
CA THR A 102 6.50 -7.04 6.52
C THR A 102 5.11 -6.82 7.15
N ALA A 103 4.28 -5.95 6.61
CA ALA A 103 2.91 -5.73 7.08
C ALA A 103 2.10 -7.02 7.32
N PRO A 104 2.21 -8.11 6.52
CA PRO A 104 1.56 -9.38 6.80
C PRO A 104 1.89 -9.97 8.18
N LEU A 105 3.12 -9.80 8.67
CA LEU A 105 3.53 -10.23 10.02
C LEU A 105 2.67 -9.55 11.09
N TYR A 106 2.51 -8.24 10.98
CA TYR A 106 1.72 -7.47 11.94
C TYR A 106 0.22 -7.76 11.83
N ILE A 107 -0.29 -7.98 10.60
CA ILE A 107 -1.68 -8.38 10.39
C ILE A 107 -1.94 -9.71 11.09
N LEU A 108 -1.10 -10.72 10.89
CA LEU A 108 -1.24 -12.01 11.53
C LEU A 108 -1.18 -11.90 13.06
N LEU A 109 -0.25 -11.09 13.58
CA LEU A 109 -0.09 -10.88 15.02
C LEU A 109 -1.32 -10.19 15.64
N LEU A 110 -1.91 -9.22 14.97
CA LEU A 110 -3.02 -8.41 15.47
C LEU A 110 -4.40 -8.99 15.13
N SER A 111 -4.51 -9.90 14.15
CA SER A 111 -5.78 -10.50 13.69
C SER A 111 -6.63 -11.10 14.80
N PRO A 112 -6.11 -11.82 15.81
CA PRO A 112 -6.93 -12.37 16.87
C PRO A 112 -7.67 -11.30 17.67
N TRP A 113 -7.05 -10.16 17.90
CA TRP A 113 -7.60 -9.08 18.72
C TRP A 113 -8.49 -8.14 17.94
N LEU A 114 -8.05 -7.69 16.74
CA LEU A 114 -8.77 -6.72 15.93
C LEU A 114 -9.84 -7.37 15.05
N LEU A 115 -9.57 -8.54 14.47
CA LEU A 115 -10.45 -9.20 13.52
C LEU A 115 -11.13 -10.44 14.10
N ARG A 116 -10.75 -10.86 15.33
CA ARG A 116 -11.24 -12.09 16.00
C ARG A 116 -11.02 -13.34 15.15
N GLU A 117 -9.96 -13.37 14.37
CA GLU A 117 -9.56 -14.50 13.54
C GLU A 117 -8.62 -15.43 14.32
N ARG A 118 -8.75 -16.75 14.16
CA ARG A 118 -7.86 -17.72 14.83
C ARG A 118 -6.54 -17.83 14.08
N ILE A 119 -5.42 -17.84 14.83
CA ILE A 119 -4.10 -18.10 14.27
C ILE A 119 -3.94 -19.62 14.10
N HIS A 120 -3.53 -20.07 12.92
CA HIS A 120 -3.21 -21.45 12.64
C HIS A 120 -1.69 -21.69 12.75
N ALA A 121 -1.25 -22.92 12.98
CA ALA A 121 0.17 -23.26 13.09
C ALA A 121 0.98 -22.82 11.85
N ARG A 122 0.40 -22.90 10.65
CA ARG A 122 0.99 -22.41 9.41
C ARG A 122 1.23 -20.89 9.42
N ASP A 123 0.34 -20.12 10.07
CA ASP A 123 0.48 -18.66 10.18
C ASP A 123 1.69 -18.33 11.06
N VAL A 124 1.92 -19.11 12.12
CA VAL A 124 3.10 -18.98 12.98
C VAL A 124 4.38 -19.25 12.19
N LEU A 125 4.38 -20.25 11.30
CA LEU A 125 5.53 -20.52 10.44
C LEU A 125 5.82 -19.33 9.51
N VAL A 126 4.80 -18.79 8.86
CA VAL A 126 4.95 -17.60 7.98
C VAL A 126 5.46 -16.41 8.79
N MET A 127 4.93 -16.18 9.99
CA MET A 127 5.41 -15.12 10.89
C MET A 127 6.90 -15.30 11.21
N ALA A 128 7.34 -16.52 11.52
CA ALA A 128 8.75 -16.81 11.79
C ALA A 128 9.64 -16.55 10.57
N VAL A 129 9.21 -16.97 9.38
CA VAL A 129 9.92 -16.73 8.11
C VAL A 129 10.04 -15.24 7.80
N VAL A 130 8.95 -14.49 7.91
CA VAL A 130 8.96 -13.04 7.65
C VAL A 130 9.79 -12.30 8.71
N ALA A 131 9.70 -12.71 10.00
CA ALA A 131 10.52 -12.13 11.06
C ALA A 131 12.02 -12.40 10.85
N LEU A 132 12.38 -13.60 10.38
CA LEU A 132 13.76 -13.93 10.01
C LEU A 132 14.23 -13.02 8.86
N GLY A 133 13.45 -12.90 7.79
CA GLY A 133 13.75 -12.01 6.66
C GLY A 133 13.94 -10.56 7.12
N MET A 134 13.05 -10.07 8.00
CA MET A 134 13.16 -8.73 8.59
C MET A 134 14.44 -8.56 9.40
N SER A 135 14.81 -9.54 10.21
CA SER A 135 16.03 -9.50 11.01
C SER A 135 17.30 -9.37 10.15
N LEU A 136 17.32 -10.01 8.99
CA LEU A 136 18.45 -9.92 8.06
C LEU A 136 18.66 -8.51 7.49
N LEU A 137 17.61 -7.66 7.44
CA LEU A 137 17.76 -6.28 7.01
C LEU A 137 18.47 -5.40 8.06
N PHE A 138 18.58 -5.88 9.30
CA PHE A 138 19.35 -5.22 10.36
C PHE A 138 20.75 -5.82 10.52
N VAL A 139 21.01 -7.02 9.96
CA VAL A 139 22.33 -7.64 9.95
C VAL A 139 23.21 -6.92 8.93
N GLY A 140 24.37 -6.41 9.37
CA GLY A 140 25.27 -5.68 8.52
C GLY A 140 24.73 -4.32 8.07
N THR A 141 23.99 -3.65 8.98
CA THR A 141 23.59 -2.25 8.80
C THR A 141 24.77 -1.44 8.29
N GLU A 142 24.55 -0.77 7.18
CA GLU A 142 25.59 -0.07 6.44
C GLU A 142 26.16 1.09 7.26
N HIS A 143 27.44 1.38 7.03
CA HIS A 143 27.98 2.67 7.46
C HIS A 143 27.21 3.78 6.73
N PRO A 144 26.94 4.92 7.40
CA PRO A 144 26.28 6.07 6.78
C PRO A 144 26.96 6.47 5.46
N TYR A 145 26.14 6.71 4.43
CA TYR A 145 26.59 7.27 3.16
C TYR A 145 25.53 8.22 2.56
N ALA A 146 25.85 8.91 1.47
CA ALA A 146 25.09 10.06 0.99
C ALA A 146 23.58 9.81 0.82
N THR A 147 23.16 8.62 0.37
CA THR A 147 21.73 8.28 0.17
C THR A 147 21.12 7.52 1.35
N ALA A 148 21.90 7.18 2.38
CA ALA A 148 21.47 6.50 3.60
C ALA A 148 22.26 7.05 4.81
N PRO A 149 22.01 8.28 5.26
CA PRO A 149 22.82 8.95 6.29
C PRO A 149 22.65 8.36 7.69
N ASP A 150 21.53 7.71 7.99
CA ASP A 150 21.26 7.03 9.28
C ASP A 150 20.45 5.75 9.04
N PRO A 151 21.12 4.67 8.56
CA PRO A 151 20.41 3.45 8.18
C PRO A 151 19.66 2.77 9.33
N VAL A 152 20.17 2.86 10.56
CA VAL A 152 19.54 2.24 11.73
C VAL A 152 18.18 2.91 12.02
N ARG A 153 18.17 4.24 12.14
CA ARG A 153 16.91 4.99 12.32
C ARG A 153 15.98 4.80 11.14
N GLY A 154 16.52 4.84 9.92
CA GLY A 154 15.75 4.62 8.71
C GLY A 154 15.06 3.25 8.70
N ASN A 155 15.76 2.17 9.09
CA ASN A 155 15.18 0.84 9.19
C ASN A 155 14.10 0.73 10.28
N VAL A 156 14.30 1.37 11.44
CA VAL A 156 13.26 1.44 12.49
C VAL A 156 12.01 2.15 11.98
N LEU A 157 12.17 3.31 11.31
CA LEU A 157 11.03 4.05 10.74
C LEU A 157 10.32 3.25 9.63
N ALA A 158 11.08 2.52 8.80
CA ALA A 158 10.50 1.63 7.79
C ALA A 158 9.71 0.48 8.41
N THR A 159 10.19 -0.09 9.51
CA THR A 159 9.49 -1.11 10.29
C THR A 159 8.17 -0.56 10.86
N LEU A 160 8.21 0.65 11.43
CA LEU A 160 7.01 1.34 11.90
C LEU A 160 6.06 1.72 10.76
N ALA A 161 6.58 2.04 9.56
CA ALA A 161 5.76 2.23 8.38
C ALA A 161 5.04 0.94 7.98
N GLY A 162 5.71 -0.21 8.04
CA GLY A 162 5.10 -1.54 7.82
C GLY A 162 4.00 -1.85 8.82
N PHE A 163 4.22 -1.55 10.11
CA PHE A 163 3.20 -1.68 11.14
C PHE A 163 1.98 -0.78 10.89
N SER A 164 2.21 0.50 10.59
CA SER A 164 1.14 1.45 10.27
C SER A 164 0.39 1.06 9.00
N TRP A 165 1.10 0.50 8.03
CA TRP A 165 0.49 -0.06 6.82
C TRP A 165 -0.41 -1.25 7.12
N ALA A 166 0.00 -2.15 8.03
CA ALA A 166 -0.84 -3.23 8.50
C ALA A 166 -2.13 -2.72 9.15
N LEU A 167 -2.03 -1.70 10.02
CA LEU A 167 -3.21 -1.06 10.62
C LEU A 167 -4.13 -0.43 9.56
N THR A 168 -3.55 0.19 8.55
CA THR A 168 -4.31 0.74 7.41
C THR A 168 -5.10 -0.36 6.71
N LEU A 169 -4.44 -1.47 6.33
CA LEU A 169 -5.10 -2.58 5.64
C LEU A 169 -6.20 -3.23 6.49
N MET A 170 -5.95 -3.42 7.79
CA MET A 170 -6.94 -3.96 8.73
C MET A 170 -8.11 -3.00 8.90
N GLY A 171 -7.86 -1.71 9.00
CA GLY A 171 -8.88 -0.67 9.09
C GLY A 171 -9.76 -0.60 7.84
N LEU A 172 -9.18 -0.71 6.65
CA LEU A 172 -9.93 -0.77 5.39
C LEU A 172 -10.83 -2.02 5.33
N ARG A 173 -10.34 -3.19 5.77
CA ARG A 173 -11.14 -4.41 5.89
C ARG A 173 -12.30 -4.25 6.89
N TRP A 174 -12.02 -3.62 8.02
CA TRP A 174 -13.04 -3.33 9.02
C TRP A 174 -14.14 -2.39 8.49
N MET A 175 -13.79 -1.35 7.74
CA MET A 175 -14.76 -0.46 7.09
C MET A 175 -15.65 -1.23 6.10
N GLY A 176 -15.05 -2.05 5.23
CA GLY A 176 -15.80 -2.83 4.23
C GLY A 176 -16.83 -3.81 4.84
N ARG A 177 -16.51 -4.41 6.00
CA ARG A 177 -17.46 -5.30 6.71
C ARG A 177 -18.69 -4.56 7.23
N HIS A 178 -18.57 -3.31 7.60
CA HIS A 178 -19.69 -2.52 8.15
C HIS A 178 -20.55 -1.88 7.07
N GLU A 179 -20.04 -1.66 5.87
CA GLU A 179 -20.83 -1.15 4.74
C GLU A 179 -21.65 -2.25 4.08
N GLY A 180 -21.15 -3.49 4.06
CA GLY A 180 -21.89 -4.66 3.57
C GLY A 180 -23.07 -5.09 4.48
N GLY A 181 -23.07 -4.71 5.75
CA GLY A 181 -24.12 -5.01 6.71
C GLY A 181 -25.31 -4.04 6.72
N SER A 182 -25.24 -2.96 5.94
CA SER A 182 -26.33 -1.96 5.81
C SER A 182 -27.24 -2.18 4.60
N ALA A 183 -27.14 -3.34 3.93
CA ALA A 183 -28.19 -3.77 3.01
C ALA A 183 -29.45 -4.08 3.82
N ALA A 184 -30.55 -3.40 3.48
CA ALA A 184 -31.84 -3.51 4.14
C ALA A 184 -32.27 -4.97 4.38
N PRO A 185 -33.01 -5.29 5.46
CA PRO A 185 -33.53 -6.62 5.67
C PRO A 185 -34.35 -7.04 4.44
N VAL A 186 -33.86 -8.08 3.75
CA VAL A 186 -34.61 -8.72 2.68
C VAL A 186 -35.88 -9.25 3.30
N THR A 187 -37.01 -8.66 2.94
CA THR A 187 -38.34 -9.21 3.27
C THR A 187 -38.43 -10.63 2.69
N PRO A 188 -39.05 -11.60 3.40
CA PRO A 188 -38.99 -13.02 3.03
C PRO A 188 -39.70 -13.42 1.74
N ASP A 189 -40.14 -12.49 0.90
CA ASP A 189 -41.06 -12.75 -0.21
C ASP A 189 -40.47 -12.58 -1.62
N SER A 190 -39.13 -12.54 -1.78
CA SER A 190 -38.52 -12.66 -3.10
C SER A 190 -37.43 -13.72 -3.08
N ALA A 191 -37.83 -14.99 -3.19
CA ALA A 191 -36.96 -16.13 -3.38
C ALA A 191 -36.35 -16.13 -4.79
N ALA A 192 -35.22 -15.43 -4.95
CA ALA A 192 -34.26 -15.75 -5.98
C ALA A 192 -32.99 -16.29 -5.27
N PRO A 193 -32.38 -17.41 -5.73
CA PRO A 193 -31.25 -18.01 -5.01
C PRO A 193 -30.05 -17.05 -5.02
N ALA A 194 -29.71 -16.56 -3.82
CA ALA A 194 -28.50 -15.78 -3.62
C ALA A 194 -27.30 -16.71 -3.82
N THR A 195 -26.49 -16.45 -4.83
CA THR A 195 -25.15 -17.03 -4.97
C THR A 195 -24.28 -16.59 -3.78
N PRO A 196 -23.82 -17.50 -2.91
CA PRO A 196 -22.89 -17.14 -1.84
C PRO A 196 -21.52 -16.93 -2.46
N GLY A 197 -20.95 -15.74 -2.34
CA GLY A 197 -19.54 -15.60 -2.62
C GLY A 197 -19.09 -14.31 -3.26
N SER A 198 -18.99 -13.24 -2.50
CA SER A 198 -17.97 -12.22 -2.84
C SER A 198 -17.62 -11.32 -1.64
N ALA A 199 -17.15 -11.91 -0.58
CA ALA A 199 -16.32 -11.20 0.38
C ALA A 199 -14.93 -11.81 0.33
N ALA A 200 -14.15 -11.47 -0.71
CA ALA A 200 -12.75 -11.86 -0.76
C ALA A 200 -11.99 -11.12 0.36
N PRO A 201 -11.42 -11.82 1.34
CA PRO A 201 -10.52 -11.19 2.31
C PRO A 201 -9.28 -10.68 1.60
N ALA A 202 -8.91 -9.44 1.87
CA ALA A 202 -7.66 -8.87 1.41
C ALA A 202 -6.49 -9.71 1.93
N THR A 203 -5.63 -10.13 1.03
CA THR A 203 -4.44 -10.92 1.35
C THR A 203 -3.44 -10.06 2.11
N PRO A 204 -2.78 -10.57 3.14
CA PRO A 204 -1.67 -9.89 3.79
C PRO A 204 -0.56 -9.61 2.78
N GLY A 205 -0.15 -8.36 2.65
CA GLY A 205 0.87 -7.92 1.68
C GLY A 205 0.34 -7.28 0.41
N SER A 206 -0.98 -7.38 0.14
CA SER A 206 -1.59 -6.66 -0.98
C SER A 206 -2.18 -5.33 -0.52
N ALA A 207 -1.83 -4.26 -1.19
CA ALA A 207 -2.41 -2.92 -1.00
C ALA A 207 -3.89 -2.81 -1.43
N ALA A 208 -4.57 -3.95 -1.62
CA ALA A 208 -5.93 -3.98 -2.14
C ALA A 208 -6.96 -3.69 -1.04
N PRO A 209 -7.75 -2.63 -1.15
CA PRO A 209 -8.86 -2.37 -0.25
C PRO A 209 -9.95 -3.45 -0.41
N ALA A 210 -10.64 -3.80 0.68
CA ALA A 210 -11.70 -4.80 0.71
C ALA A 210 -12.88 -4.48 -0.23
N THR A 211 -13.11 -3.19 -0.47
CA THR A 211 -14.03 -2.66 -1.51
C THR A 211 -13.40 -1.41 -2.14
N PRO A 212 -13.24 -1.35 -3.46
CA PRO A 212 -12.56 -0.23 -4.12
C PRO A 212 -13.16 1.15 -3.86
N GLY A 213 -14.44 1.25 -3.49
CA GLY A 213 -15.12 2.53 -3.22
C GLY A 213 -14.91 3.06 -1.79
N SER A 214 -14.82 2.17 -0.78
CA SER A 214 -14.74 2.56 0.63
C SER A 214 -13.35 3.00 1.10
N ALA A 215 -12.30 2.64 0.37
CA ALA A 215 -10.92 2.99 0.72
C ALA A 215 -10.53 4.41 0.33
N ALA A 216 -11.10 4.94 -0.75
CA ALA A 216 -10.69 6.23 -1.31
C ALA A 216 -10.82 7.40 -0.32
N PRO A 217 -11.92 7.55 0.46
CA PRO A 217 -12.01 8.60 1.47
C PRO A 217 -10.91 8.51 2.53
N ALA A 218 -10.63 7.31 3.04
CA ALA A 218 -9.59 7.13 4.06
C ALA A 218 -8.20 7.50 3.55
N VAL A 219 -7.89 7.17 2.29
CA VAL A 219 -6.63 7.54 1.65
C VAL A 219 -6.52 9.05 1.46
N VAL A 220 -7.60 9.73 1.03
CA VAL A 220 -7.60 11.18 0.89
C VAL A 220 -7.45 11.87 2.25
N ILE A 221 -8.25 11.45 3.25
CA ILE A 221 -8.15 12.00 4.61
C ILE A 221 -6.74 11.80 5.16
N GLY A 222 -6.15 10.61 4.99
CA GLY A 222 -4.80 10.34 5.46
C GLY A 222 -3.74 11.17 4.74
N ASN A 223 -3.86 11.40 3.44
CA ASN A 223 -2.98 12.31 2.72
C ASN A 223 -3.15 13.76 3.19
N LEU A 224 -4.37 14.23 3.45
CA LEU A 224 -4.62 15.56 4.04
C LEU A 224 -4.02 15.68 5.44
N MET A 225 -4.20 14.64 6.28
CA MET A 225 -3.57 14.60 7.61
C MET A 225 -2.05 14.67 7.50
N ALA A 226 -1.43 13.88 6.62
CA ALA A 226 0.02 13.91 6.40
C ALA A 226 0.48 15.29 5.91
N PHE A 227 -0.29 15.92 5.01
CA PHE A 227 -0.01 17.28 4.55
C PHE A 227 0.00 18.27 5.71
N PHE A 228 -1.10 18.36 6.47
CA PHE A 228 -1.24 19.36 7.53
C PHE A 228 -0.31 19.10 8.72
N LEU A 229 -0.09 17.84 9.10
CA LEU A 229 0.80 17.49 10.21
C LEU A 229 2.28 17.77 9.88
N ALA A 230 2.69 17.55 8.62
CA ALA A 230 4.05 17.82 8.20
C ALA A 230 4.30 19.30 7.84
N LEU A 231 3.25 20.07 7.52
CA LEU A 231 3.36 21.46 7.04
C LEU A 231 4.13 22.40 7.98
N PRO A 232 3.94 22.39 9.32
CA PRO A 232 4.72 23.24 10.23
C PRO A 232 6.23 22.97 10.17
N PHE A 233 6.63 21.73 9.88
CA PHE A 233 8.04 21.33 9.76
C PHE A 233 8.55 21.49 8.32
N ALA A 234 7.64 21.66 7.35
CA ALA A 234 7.96 21.88 5.95
C ALA A 234 8.29 23.35 5.64
N LEU A 235 7.80 24.28 6.46
CA LEU A 235 7.97 25.72 6.25
C LEU A 235 8.98 26.33 7.24
N PRO A 236 9.73 27.37 6.82
CA PRO A 236 9.77 27.93 5.47
C PRO A 236 10.59 27.08 4.47
N VAL A 237 10.25 27.16 3.20
CA VAL A 237 11.07 26.53 2.14
C VAL A 237 12.19 27.48 1.76
N GLN A 238 13.39 27.24 2.24
CA GLN A 238 14.52 28.15 2.06
C GLN A 238 15.28 27.94 0.73
N ALA A 239 15.35 26.68 0.27
CA ALA A 239 16.04 26.34 -0.97
C ALA A 239 15.35 25.15 -1.66
N ALA A 240 14.67 25.41 -2.76
CA ALA A 240 14.05 24.39 -3.59
C ALA A 240 14.42 24.65 -5.05
N ARG A 241 14.89 23.63 -5.74
CA ARG A 241 15.15 23.71 -7.19
C ARG A 241 13.82 23.51 -7.94
N PRO A 242 13.68 24.03 -9.15
CA PRO A 242 12.53 23.75 -10.01
C PRO A 242 12.27 22.23 -10.18
N LEU A 243 13.34 21.43 -10.26
CA LEU A 243 13.27 19.99 -10.35
C LEU A 243 12.62 19.36 -9.09
N ASP A 244 12.86 19.89 -7.90
CA ASP A 244 12.28 19.36 -6.66
C ASP A 244 10.76 19.54 -6.66
N TRP A 245 10.25 20.65 -7.17
CA TRP A 245 8.81 20.88 -7.34
C TRP A 245 8.21 19.96 -8.41
N ALA A 246 8.92 19.72 -9.51
CA ALA A 246 8.48 18.77 -10.53
C ALA A 246 8.42 17.33 -9.97
N LEU A 247 9.44 16.93 -9.20
CA LEU A 247 9.50 15.62 -8.56
C LEU A 247 8.36 15.43 -7.54
N VAL A 248 8.16 16.38 -6.64
CA VAL A 248 7.09 16.32 -5.64
C VAL A 248 5.71 16.30 -6.30
N THR A 249 5.52 17.11 -7.34
CA THR A 249 4.28 17.12 -8.12
C THR A 249 4.06 15.77 -8.81
N GLY A 250 5.08 15.21 -9.45
CA GLY A 250 5.02 13.88 -10.06
C GLY A 250 4.75 12.77 -9.05
N LEU A 251 5.40 12.81 -7.87
CA LEU A 251 5.16 11.88 -6.79
C LEU A 251 3.74 11.97 -6.22
N GLY A 252 3.18 13.16 -6.09
CA GLY A 252 1.81 13.34 -5.63
C GLY A 252 0.77 12.95 -6.68
N THR A 253 0.91 13.47 -7.91
CA THR A 253 -0.08 13.26 -8.99
C THR A 253 0.01 11.86 -9.57
N ILE A 254 1.21 11.43 -9.97
CA ILE A 254 1.39 10.19 -10.73
C ILE A 254 1.58 9.01 -9.77
N GLN A 255 2.61 9.09 -8.91
CA GLN A 255 3.02 7.96 -8.08
C GLN A 255 1.96 7.58 -7.02
N ILE A 256 1.21 8.54 -6.46
CA ILE A 256 0.10 8.25 -5.55
C ILE A 256 -1.25 8.37 -6.28
N GLY A 257 -1.57 9.54 -6.83
CA GLY A 257 -2.90 9.85 -7.33
C GLY A 257 -3.35 8.92 -8.46
N ILE A 258 -2.62 8.92 -9.58
CA ILE A 258 -2.96 8.11 -10.76
C ILE A 258 -2.77 6.62 -10.47
N ALA A 259 -1.73 6.24 -9.73
CA ALA A 259 -1.52 4.84 -9.33
C ALA A 259 -2.71 4.28 -8.52
N TYR A 260 -3.24 5.06 -7.57
CA TYR A 260 -4.42 4.68 -6.80
C TYR A 260 -5.68 4.55 -7.67
N ILE A 261 -5.84 5.42 -8.67
CA ILE A 261 -6.96 5.34 -9.62
C ILE A 261 -6.87 4.06 -10.46
N PHE A 262 -5.69 3.73 -10.98
CA PHE A 262 -5.45 2.49 -11.71
C PHE A 262 -5.69 1.27 -10.83
N LEU A 263 -5.17 1.29 -9.61
CA LEU A 263 -5.38 0.21 -8.64
C LEU A 263 -6.87 0.00 -8.36
N THR A 264 -7.59 1.06 -8.03
CA THR A 264 -9.02 1.00 -7.70
C THR A 264 -9.86 0.47 -8.87
N LYS A 265 -9.57 0.89 -10.09
CA LYS A 265 -10.26 0.43 -11.30
C LYS A 265 -9.91 -1.02 -11.63
N GLY A 266 -8.63 -1.38 -11.61
CA GLY A 266 -8.16 -2.73 -11.92
C GLY A 266 -8.68 -3.78 -10.94
N MET A 267 -8.68 -3.45 -9.64
CA MET A 267 -9.14 -4.34 -8.57
C MET A 267 -10.62 -4.75 -8.66
N ARG A 268 -11.43 -4.01 -9.39
CA ARG A 268 -12.85 -4.37 -9.61
C ARG A 268 -13.02 -5.61 -10.50
N HIS A 269 -12.01 -5.96 -11.31
CA HIS A 269 -12.12 -6.99 -12.34
C HIS A 269 -11.02 -8.05 -12.27
N VAL A 270 -10.04 -7.89 -11.36
CA VAL A 270 -8.93 -8.83 -11.15
C VAL A 270 -9.14 -9.55 -9.82
N ARG A 271 -8.90 -10.87 -9.81
CA ARG A 271 -8.97 -11.65 -8.56
C ARG A 271 -7.93 -11.17 -7.55
N ALA A 272 -8.29 -11.17 -6.26
CA ALA A 272 -7.43 -10.65 -5.19
C ALA A 272 -6.02 -11.28 -5.16
N LEU A 273 -5.93 -12.60 -5.37
CA LEU A 273 -4.65 -13.30 -5.45
C LEU A 273 -3.79 -12.78 -6.61
N GLU A 274 -4.39 -12.66 -7.79
CA GLU A 274 -3.70 -12.21 -8.98
C GLU A 274 -3.23 -10.76 -8.82
N ALA A 275 -4.08 -9.89 -8.29
CA ALA A 275 -3.72 -8.51 -7.99
C ALA A 275 -2.56 -8.41 -6.98
N SER A 276 -2.57 -9.27 -5.95
CA SER A 276 -1.46 -9.33 -4.98
C SER A 276 -0.14 -9.73 -5.63
N MET A 277 -0.17 -10.70 -6.54
CA MET A 277 1.04 -11.12 -7.27
C MET A 277 1.56 -10.00 -8.18
N LEU A 278 0.65 -9.28 -8.87
CA LEU A 278 1.02 -8.16 -9.73
C LEU A 278 1.63 -7.00 -8.92
N LEU A 279 1.09 -6.73 -7.72
CA LEU A 279 1.59 -5.69 -6.84
C LEU A 279 2.95 -6.00 -6.21
N LEU A 280 3.37 -7.29 -6.13
CA LEU A 280 4.74 -7.64 -5.73
C LEU A 280 5.81 -7.11 -6.68
N LEU A 281 5.43 -6.66 -7.86
CA LEU A 281 6.34 -5.97 -8.77
C LEU A 281 6.87 -4.66 -8.15
N GLU A 282 6.10 -3.98 -7.31
CA GLU A 282 6.51 -2.75 -6.62
C GLU A 282 7.77 -2.97 -5.77
N PRO A 283 7.79 -3.86 -4.75
CA PRO A 283 8.99 -4.05 -3.93
C PRO A 283 10.17 -4.66 -4.67
N VAL A 284 9.96 -5.33 -5.80
CA VAL A 284 11.03 -5.84 -6.65
C VAL A 284 11.68 -4.72 -7.46
N LEU A 285 10.90 -3.82 -8.04
CA LEU A 285 11.40 -2.75 -8.89
C LEU A 285 11.91 -1.53 -8.12
N ASN A 286 11.41 -1.28 -6.91
CA ASN A 286 11.81 -0.12 -6.13
C ASN A 286 13.34 -0.04 -5.90
N PRO A 287 14.04 -1.10 -5.47
CA PRO A 287 15.50 -1.11 -5.39
C PRO A 287 16.20 -0.94 -6.75
N VAL A 288 15.60 -1.45 -7.83
CA VAL A 288 16.16 -1.35 -9.18
C VAL A 288 16.22 0.11 -9.62
N TRP A 289 15.14 0.87 -9.43
CA TRP A 289 15.12 2.30 -9.75
C TRP A 289 16.13 3.09 -8.93
N SER A 290 16.27 2.80 -7.63
CA SER A 290 17.25 3.45 -6.77
C SER A 290 18.68 3.11 -7.16
N TRP A 291 18.93 1.89 -7.59
CA TRP A 291 20.22 1.50 -8.15
C TRP A 291 20.54 2.26 -9.45
N LEU A 292 19.60 2.31 -10.39
CA LEU A 292 19.80 2.96 -11.69
C LEU A 292 19.99 4.48 -11.56
N ILE A 293 19.23 5.13 -10.67
CA ILE A 293 19.19 6.59 -10.56
C ILE A 293 20.26 7.11 -9.59
N HIS A 294 20.46 6.40 -8.48
CA HIS A 294 21.33 6.86 -7.38
C HIS A 294 22.58 6.01 -7.18
N GLY A 295 22.76 4.93 -7.95
CA GLY A 295 23.87 3.97 -7.75
C GLY A 295 23.75 3.18 -6.45
N GLU A 296 22.57 3.19 -5.81
CA GLU A 296 22.29 2.54 -4.54
C GLU A 296 22.26 1.02 -4.73
N ARG A 297 23.37 0.34 -4.43
CA ARG A 297 23.50 -1.12 -4.56
C ARG A 297 23.10 -1.79 -3.25
N PRO A 298 21.94 -2.48 -3.18
CA PRO A 298 21.58 -3.25 -1.99
C PRO A 298 22.65 -4.30 -1.70
N ARG A 299 23.04 -4.45 -0.43
CA ARG A 299 23.95 -5.52 -0.02
C ARG A 299 23.25 -6.88 -0.06
N ALA A 300 24.03 -7.96 0.07
CA ALA A 300 23.49 -9.31 0.01
C ALA A 300 22.44 -9.59 1.09
N TRP A 301 22.66 -9.17 2.33
CA TRP A 301 21.73 -9.41 3.43
C TRP A 301 20.35 -8.78 3.23
N PRO A 302 20.21 -7.50 2.86
CA PRO A 302 18.92 -6.92 2.47
C PRO A 302 18.24 -7.64 1.32
N LEU A 303 19.00 -8.08 0.30
CA LEU A 303 18.42 -8.81 -0.82
C LEU A 303 17.87 -10.19 -0.39
N VAL A 304 18.64 -10.93 0.42
CA VAL A 304 18.22 -12.23 0.96
C VAL A 304 17.03 -12.05 1.88
N GLY A 305 17.08 -11.07 2.80
CA GLY A 305 15.96 -10.76 3.71
C GLY A 305 14.70 -10.35 2.95
N GLY A 306 14.83 -9.49 1.94
CA GLY A 306 13.73 -9.08 1.06
C GLY A 306 13.14 -10.26 0.28
N ALA A 307 13.97 -11.12 -0.28
CA ALA A 307 13.51 -12.33 -0.97
C ALA A 307 12.75 -13.29 -0.05
N ILE A 308 13.19 -13.45 1.20
CA ILE A 308 12.51 -14.26 2.21
C ILE A 308 11.14 -13.65 2.57
N ILE A 309 11.07 -12.33 2.79
CA ILE A 309 9.83 -11.63 3.11
C ILE A 309 8.83 -11.77 1.97
N LEU A 310 9.24 -11.48 0.74
CA LEU A 310 8.38 -11.56 -0.44
C LEU A 310 7.95 -13.00 -0.72
N GLY A 311 8.87 -13.96 -0.65
CA GLY A 311 8.61 -15.38 -0.84
C GLY A 311 7.66 -15.94 0.21
N GLY A 312 7.84 -15.60 1.49
CA GLY A 312 6.95 -15.99 2.58
C GLY A 312 5.54 -15.41 2.42
N THR A 313 5.44 -14.16 2.03
CA THR A 313 4.17 -13.48 1.76
C THR A 313 3.44 -14.12 0.58
N LEU A 314 4.16 -14.40 -0.50
CA LEU A 314 3.62 -15.03 -1.71
C LEU A 314 3.13 -16.46 -1.42
N ALA A 315 3.93 -17.26 -0.72
CA ALA A 315 3.57 -18.62 -0.33
C ALA A 315 2.29 -18.65 0.52
N LYS A 316 2.17 -17.76 1.52
CA LYS A 316 0.95 -17.65 2.31
C LYS A 316 -0.26 -17.32 1.44
N THR A 317 -0.13 -16.30 0.61
CA THR A 317 -1.19 -15.85 -0.30
C THR A 317 -1.69 -17.00 -1.20
N TRP A 318 -0.77 -17.79 -1.71
CA TRP A 318 -1.08 -18.93 -2.58
C TRP A 318 -1.78 -20.07 -1.81
N VAL A 319 -1.30 -20.42 -0.61
CA VAL A 319 -1.92 -21.44 0.24
C VAL A 319 -3.33 -21.05 0.64
N ASP A 320 -3.53 -19.81 1.11
CA ASP A 320 -4.84 -19.29 1.50
C ASP A 320 -5.85 -19.29 0.33
N SER A 321 -5.38 -19.11 -0.91
CA SER A 321 -6.25 -19.15 -2.09
C SER A 321 -6.71 -20.55 -2.46
N ARG A 322 -5.85 -21.58 -2.30
CA ARG A 322 -6.20 -22.98 -2.60
C ARG A 322 -7.28 -23.48 -1.66
N GLN A 323 -7.16 -23.20 -0.36
CA GLN A 323 -8.14 -23.67 0.63
C GLN A 323 -9.54 -23.12 0.40
N ARG A 324 -9.66 -21.88 -0.11
CA ARG A 324 -10.97 -21.33 -0.48
C ARG A 324 -11.56 -21.95 -1.74
N GLY A 325 -10.70 -22.41 -2.66
CA GLY A 325 -11.16 -23.17 -3.82
C GLY A 325 -11.77 -24.51 -3.44
N GLU A 326 -11.25 -25.16 -2.39
CA GLU A 326 -11.72 -26.46 -1.87
C GLU A 326 -13.02 -26.35 -1.04
N GLU A 327 -13.25 -25.21 -0.34
CA GLU A 327 -14.48 -24.95 0.42
C GLU A 327 -15.69 -24.58 -0.47
N THR A 328 -15.45 -24.27 -1.74
CA THR A 328 -16.50 -23.87 -2.72
C THR A 328 -16.85 -24.98 -3.70
N THR A 329 -16.19 -26.11 -3.66
CA THR A 329 -16.53 -27.35 -4.43
C THR A 329 -17.16 -28.38 -3.55
#